data_6ee297c88837ab1a2e7e1250e00e84b2
#
_entry.id   6ee297c88837ab1a2e7e1250e00e84b2
#
_cell.length_a   1.000
_cell.length_b   1.000
_cell.length_c   1.000
_cell.angle_alpha   90.00
_cell.angle_beta   90.00
_cell.angle_gamma   90.00
#
_symmetry.space_group_name_H-M   'P 1'
#
loop_
_entity.id
_entity.type
_entity.pdbx_description
1 polymer ?
#
loop_
_entity_poly.entity_id
_entity_poly.type
_entity_poly.pdbx_seq_one_letter_code
_entity_poly.pdbx_strand_id
1 'polypeptide(L)'
;ARREQTLSAWDYLEKIYRLDTLFRSYEGSRQFIFKEKRRIQAEDNLFLASLPKNSYVCWDLPIRKLIGSASVIAQFRPNEIPTAISSFRAMDYMDERLSKSGMLNDLMESHFWLIENSGRSLDSVYLEMKISIDCMIQNLKSDEKKLNEIGNQLFKLLERSSLFAASE
;
A
#
# COMPACT_ATOMS: atom_id res chain seq x y z
N ALA A 1 7.58 5.50 15.13
CA ALA A 1 8.46 6.65 14.82
C ALA A 1 9.90 6.23 14.52
N ARG A 2 10.70 5.72 15.51
CA ARG A 2 12.14 5.43 15.29
C ARG A 2 12.39 4.37 14.20
N ARG A 3 11.61 3.29 14.16
CA ARG A 3 11.75 2.23 13.13
C ARG A 3 11.36 2.71 11.74
N GLU A 4 10.34 3.51 11.63
CA GLU A 4 9.94 4.13 10.35
C GLU A 4 11.03 5.03 9.79
N GLN A 5 11.64 5.85 10.64
CA GLN A 5 12.78 6.68 10.25
C GLN A 5 13.97 5.83 9.77
N THR A 6 14.23 4.71 10.45
CA THR A 6 15.29 3.78 10.04
C THR A 6 14.98 3.14 8.71
N LEU A 7 13.74 2.68 8.48
CA LEU A 7 13.34 2.09 7.19
C LEU A 7 13.40 3.12 6.07
N SER A 8 12.93 4.35 6.30
CA SER A 8 13.03 5.45 5.32
C SER A 8 14.48 5.78 4.97
N ALA A 9 15.39 5.73 5.93
CA ALA A 9 16.81 5.92 5.68
C ALA A 9 17.39 4.79 4.80
N TRP A 10 17.00 3.54 5.03
CA TRP A 10 17.40 2.40 4.20
C TRP A 10 16.81 2.45 2.80
N ASP A 11 15.56 2.88 2.64
CA ASP A 11 14.94 3.08 1.34
C ASP A 11 15.64 4.20 0.56
N TYR A 12 16.05 5.26 1.24
CA TYR A 12 16.85 6.34 0.63
C TYR A 12 18.22 5.85 0.18
N LEU A 13 18.92 5.05 0.99
CA LEU A 13 20.19 4.44 0.62
C LEU A 13 20.05 3.48 -0.56
N GLU A 14 18.98 2.71 -0.61
CA GLU A 14 18.69 1.85 -1.76
C GLU A 14 18.44 2.66 -3.02
N LYS A 15 17.78 3.81 -2.91
CA LYS A 15 17.59 4.74 -4.03
C LYS A 15 18.93 5.28 -4.55
N ILE A 16 19.79 5.76 -3.67
CA ILE A 16 21.14 6.23 -4.03
C ILE A 16 21.91 5.08 -4.70
N TYR A 17 21.88 3.88 -4.14
CA TYR A 17 22.53 2.71 -4.71
C TYR A 17 22.09 2.43 -6.15
N ARG A 18 20.81 2.63 -6.47
CA ARG A 18 20.29 2.42 -7.83
C ARG A 18 20.65 3.52 -8.81
N LEU A 19 20.75 4.76 -8.34
CA LEU A 19 20.97 5.94 -9.17
C LEU A 19 22.45 6.29 -9.34
N ASP A 20 23.28 6.08 -8.32
CA ASP A 20 24.70 6.38 -8.32
C ASP A 20 25.51 5.18 -8.80
N THR A 21 26.11 5.32 -9.99
CA THR A 21 26.92 4.25 -10.59
C THR A 21 28.18 3.94 -9.80
N LEU A 22 28.78 4.94 -9.12
CA LEU A 22 29.94 4.72 -8.26
C LEU A 22 29.56 3.95 -7.02
N PHE A 23 28.48 4.36 -6.33
CA PHE A 23 27.98 3.66 -5.15
C PHE A 23 27.53 2.24 -5.48
N ARG A 24 26.88 2.05 -6.63
CA ARG A 24 26.44 0.74 -7.13
C ARG A 24 27.58 -0.21 -7.44
N SER A 25 28.77 0.28 -7.77
CA SER A 25 29.95 -0.55 -8.02
C SER A 25 30.49 -1.26 -6.77
N TYR A 26 30.08 -0.80 -5.57
CA TYR A 26 30.46 -1.45 -4.31
C TYR A 26 29.47 -2.57 -3.94
N GLU A 27 29.79 -3.81 -4.30
CA GLU A 27 28.96 -4.98 -3.99
C GLU A 27 28.69 -5.14 -2.49
N GLY A 28 29.64 -4.75 -1.64
CA GLY A 28 29.47 -4.73 -0.19
C GLY A 28 28.32 -3.85 0.30
N SER A 29 28.09 -2.70 -0.36
CA SER A 29 27.00 -1.80 -0.02
C SER A 29 25.63 -2.44 -0.27
N ARG A 30 25.51 -3.15 -1.40
CA ARG A 30 24.28 -3.89 -1.74
C ARG A 30 23.97 -4.96 -0.71
N GLN A 31 24.95 -5.79 -0.40
CA GLN A 31 24.78 -6.88 0.58
C GLN A 31 24.44 -6.34 1.97
N PHE A 32 25.07 -5.24 2.37
CA PHE A 32 24.81 -4.60 3.66
C PHE A 32 23.37 -4.04 3.73
N ILE A 33 22.92 -3.30 2.70
CA ILE A 33 21.55 -2.77 2.64
C ILE A 33 20.53 -3.91 2.74
N PHE A 34 20.71 -4.98 1.96
CA PHE A 34 19.81 -6.13 1.99
C PHE A 34 19.80 -6.85 3.35
N LYS A 35 20.97 -7.04 3.96
CA LYS A 35 21.11 -7.68 5.26
C LYS A 35 20.38 -6.89 6.33
N GLU A 36 20.55 -5.56 6.37
CA GLU A 36 19.89 -4.71 7.37
C GLU A 36 18.38 -4.64 7.18
N LYS A 37 17.91 -4.54 5.94
CA LYS A 37 16.45 -4.58 5.66
C LYS A 37 15.83 -5.91 6.13
N ARG A 38 16.48 -7.04 5.86
CA ARG A 38 16.04 -8.36 6.34
C ARG A 38 16.04 -8.46 7.86
N ARG A 39 17.09 -7.92 8.51
CA ARG A 39 17.17 -7.92 9.98
C ARG A 39 16.00 -7.16 10.58
N ILE A 40 15.74 -5.94 10.09
CA ILE A 40 14.62 -5.11 10.56
C ILE A 40 13.29 -5.83 10.36
N GLN A 41 13.08 -6.43 9.19
CA GLN A 41 11.86 -7.17 8.89
C GLN A 41 11.68 -8.40 9.78
N ALA A 42 12.75 -9.13 10.06
CA ALA A 42 12.72 -10.27 10.98
C ALA A 42 12.38 -9.84 12.41
N GLU A 43 12.96 -8.75 12.91
CA GLU A 43 12.64 -8.18 14.22
C GLU A 43 11.18 -7.73 14.31
N ASP A 44 10.64 -7.09 13.25
CA ASP A 44 9.23 -6.70 13.19
C ASP A 44 8.31 -7.92 13.24
N ASN A 45 8.65 -8.98 12.51
CA ASN A 45 7.86 -10.21 12.49
C ASN A 45 7.88 -10.90 13.86
N LEU A 46 9.06 -10.96 14.52
CA LEU A 46 9.18 -11.50 15.86
C LEU A 46 8.38 -10.67 16.87
N PHE A 47 8.44 -9.34 16.78
CA PHE A 47 7.65 -8.47 17.63
C PHE A 47 6.15 -8.71 17.44
N LEU A 48 5.67 -8.75 16.21
CA LEU A 48 4.25 -9.02 15.90
C LEU A 48 3.84 -10.41 16.40
N ALA A 49 4.69 -11.42 16.24
CA ALA A 49 4.41 -12.78 16.71
C ALA A 49 4.36 -12.88 18.25
N SER A 50 5.03 -11.98 18.97
CA SER A 50 5.00 -11.91 20.44
C SER A 50 3.75 -11.26 21.01
N LEU A 51 2.97 -10.55 20.17
CA LEU A 51 1.75 -9.87 20.60
C LEU A 51 0.53 -10.80 20.59
N PRO A 52 -0.44 -10.57 21.48
CA PRO A 52 -1.72 -11.27 21.40
C PRO A 52 -2.34 -11.06 20.00
N LYS A 53 -2.80 -12.14 19.36
CA LYS A 53 -3.37 -12.08 17.99
C LYS A 53 -4.54 -11.09 17.86
N ASN A 54 -5.28 -10.86 18.92
CA ASN A 54 -6.41 -9.94 18.97
C ASN A 54 -6.00 -8.50 19.34
N SER A 55 -4.70 -8.21 19.47
CA SER A 55 -4.25 -6.86 19.82
C SER A 55 -4.51 -5.89 18.66
N TYR A 56 -4.85 -4.64 19.02
CA TYR A 56 -5.03 -3.57 18.04
C TYR A 56 -3.79 -3.39 17.15
N VAL A 57 -2.60 -3.55 17.71
CA VAL A 57 -1.32 -3.40 16.99
C VAL A 57 -1.17 -4.46 15.90
N CYS A 58 -1.57 -5.72 16.16
CA CYS A 58 -1.53 -6.78 15.16
C CYS A 58 -2.47 -6.53 13.98
N TRP A 59 -3.54 -5.79 14.20
CA TRP A 59 -4.46 -5.35 13.15
C TRP A 59 -3.96 -4.08 12.45
N ASP A 60 -3.56 -3.06 13.20
CA ASP A 60 -3.20 -1.73 12.72
C ASP A 60 -1.90 -1.71 11.88
N LEU A 61 -0.86 -2.37 12.39
CA LEU A 61 0.49 -2.25 11.80
C LEU A 61 0.60 -2.79 10.38
N PRO A 62 0.01 -3.95 10.01
CA PRO A 62 0.02 -4.43 8.62
C PRO A 62 -0.66 -3.46 7.66
N ILE A 63 -1.76 -2.84 8.08
CA ILE A 63 -2.52 -1.89 7.26
C ILE A 63 -1.69 -0.62 7.03
N ARG A 64 -1.10 -0.06 8.08
CA ARG A 64 -0.20 1.10 7.95
C ARG A 64 1.02 0.80 7.09
N LYS A 65 1.58 -0.40 7.20
CA LYS A 65 2.68 -0.83 6.33
C LYS A 65 2.25 -0.91 4.87
N LEU A 66 1.06 -1.45 4.60
CA LEU A 66 0.52 -1.52 3.25
C LEU A 66 0.32 -0.12 2.65
N ILE A 67 -0.35 0.78 3.37
CA ILE A 67 -0.55 2.17 2.99
C ILE A 67 0.79 2.85 2.71
N GLY A 68 1.71 2.82 3.68
CA GLY A 68 3.02 3.49 3.58
C GLY A 68 3.96 2.90 2.52
N SER A 69 3.73 1.65 2.09
CA SER A 69 4.57 1.01 1.07
C SER A 69 4.17 1.37 -0.37
N ALA A 70 2.98 1.89 -0.61
CA ALA A 70 2.45 2.12 -1.96
C ALA A 70 3.38 2.97 -2.84
N SER A 71 3.84 4.11 -2.32
CA SER A 71 4.74 5.01 -3.05
C SER A 71 6.12 4.40 -3.32
N VAL A 72 6.66 3.67 -2.35
CA VAL A 72 7.96 2.98 -2.48
C VAL A 72 7.86 1.85 -3.50
N ILE A 73 6.75 1.10 -3.50
CA ILE A 73 6.50 0.03 -4.47
C ILE A 73 6.40 0.61 -5.89
N ALA A 74 5.59 1.65 -6.10
CA ALA A 74 5.45 2.27 -7.41
C ALA A 74 6.78 2.79 -7.96
N GLN A 75 7.59 3.43 -7.12
CA GLN A 75 8.83 4.06 -7.56
C GLN A 75 10.01 3.08 -7.69
N PHE A 76 10.10 2.08 -6.85
CA PHE A 76 11.33 1.27 -6.71
C PHE A 76 11.14 -0.23 -6.84
N ARG A 77 9.91 -0.73 -6.76
CA ARG A 77 9.62 -2.16 -6.77
C ARG A 77 8.43 -2.51 -7.67
N PRO A 78 8.47 -2.13 -8.97
CA PRO A 78 7.33 -2.30 -9.88
C PRO A 78 6.85 -3.76 -9.98
N ASN A 79 7.74 -4.72 -9.77
CA ASN A 79 7.38 -6.14 -9.76
C ASN A 79 6.48 -6.54 -8.57
N GLU A 80 6.43 -5.74 -7.50
CA GLU A 80 5.58 -5.98 -6.33
C GLU A 80 4.19 -5.35 -6.46
N ILE A 81 3.96 -4.50 -7.48
CA ILE A 81 2.68 -3.79 -7.68
C ILE A 81 1.48 -4.77 -7.73
N PRO A 82 1.50 -5.87 -8.51
CA PRO A 82 0.37 -6.79 -8.56
C PRO A 82 0.04 -7.41 -7.19
N THR A 83 1.07 -7.78 -6.44
CA THR A 83 0.91 -8.36 -5.10
C THR A 83 0.34 -7.33 -4.11
N ALA A 84 0.81 -6.09 -4.17
CA ALA A 84 0.31 -5.02 -3.33
C ALA A 84 -1.16 -4.69 -3.65
N ILE A 85 -1.54 -4.58 -4.93
CA ILE A 85 -2.93 -4.38 -5.35
C ILE A 85 -3.82 -5.52 -4.82
N SER A 86 -3.36 -6.77 -4.94
CA SER A 86 -4.08 -7.93 -4.40
C SER A 86 -4.25 -7.84 -2.89
N SER A 87 -3.25 -7.34 -2.16
CA SER A 87 -3.32 -7.14 -0.71
C SER A 87 -4.35 -6.07 -0.34
N PHE A 88 -4.43 -4.97 -1.09
CA PHE A 88 -5.48 -3.96 -0.92
C PHE A 88 -6.87 -4.52 -1.16
N ARG A 89 -7.06 -5.34 -2.21
CA ARG A 89 -8.35 -5.98 -2.53
C ARG A 89 -8.79 -6.99 -1.47
N ALA A 90 -7.83 -7.64 -0.80
CA ALA A 90 -8.08 -8.61 0.26
C ALA A 90 -8.43 -7.97 1.61
N MET A 91 -8.40 -6.63 1.73
CA MET A 91 -8.76 -5.95 2.96
C MET A 91 -10.26 -6.08 3.26
N ASP A 92 -10.57 -6.29 4.55
CA ASP A 92 -11.95 -6.32 5.02
C ASP A 92 -12.47 -4.89 5.22
N TYR A 93 -13.10 -4.34 4.18
CA TYR A 93 -13.71 -3.01 4.22
C TYR A 93 -14.96 -2.94 5.13
N MET A 94 -15.47 -4.11 5.58
CA MET A 94 -16.54 -4.19 6.58
C MET A 94 -16.06 -3.95 8.01
N ASP A 95 -14.75 -4.02 8.25
CA ASP A 95 -14.18 -3.81 9.58
C ASP A 95 -14.40 -2.36 10.05
N GLU A 96 -15.22 -2.21 11.10
CA GLU A 96 -15.53 -0.89 11.68
C GLU A 96 -14.28 -0.15 12.20
N ARG A 97 -13.21 -0.88 12.52
CA ARG A 97 -11.96 -0.27 12.99
C ARG A 97 -11.33 0.60 11.92
N LEU A 98 -11.52 0.28 10.62
CA LEU A 98 -11.03 1.12 9.51
C LEU A 98 -11.66 2.51 9.53
N SER A 99 -12.99 2.60 9.65
CA SER A 99 -13.68 3.88 9.72
C SER A 99 -13.36 4.62 11.01
N LYS A 100 -13.37 3.91 12.16
CA LYS A 100 -13.09 4.50 13.48
C LYS A 100 -11.65 5.00 13.65
N SER A 101 -10.68 4.38 12.99
CA SER A 101 -9.26 4.80 13.03
C SER A 101 -8.91 5.90 12.04
N GLY A 102 -9.82 6.23 11.11
CA GLY A 102 -9.55 7.16 10.01
C GLY A 102 -8.69 6.59 8.89
N MET A 103 -8.24 5.32 8.98
CA MET A 103 -7.38 4.70 7.96
C MET A 103 -8.12 4.32 6.66
N LEU A 104 -9.45 4.32 6.67
CA LEU A 104 -10.22 3.93 5.50
C LEU A 104 -9.91 4.80 4.28
N ASN A 105 -9.86 6.12 4.45
CA ASN A 105 -9.53 7.05 3.38
C ASN A 105 -8.10 6.83 2.87
N ASP A 106 -7.14 6.74 3.78
CA ASP A 106 -5.73 6.54 3.42
C ASP A 106 -5.52 5.22 2.69
N LEU A 107 -6.25 4.16 3.11
CA LEU A 107 -6.21 2.84 2.48
C LEU A 107 -6.74 2.90 1.05
N MET A 108 -7.89 3.54 0.83
CA MET A 108 -8.48 3.69 -0.50
C MET A 108 -7.60 4.57 -1.39
N GLU A 109 -7.17 5.73 -0.89
CA GLU A 109 -6.30 6.65 -1.62
C GLU A 109 -5.00 5.97 -2.05
N SER A 110 -4.33 5.27 -1.13
CA SER A 110 -3.10 4.54 -1.45
C SER A 110 -3.31 3.42 -2.46
N HIS A 111 -4.45 2.72 -2.40
CA HIS A 111 -4.80 1.66 -3.34
C HIS A 111 -4.94 2.21 -4.77
N PHE A 112 -5.81 3.20 -4.97
CA PHE A 112 -6.08 3.76 -6.29
C PHE A 112 -4.88 4.55 -6.82
N TRP A 113 -4.16 5.26 -5.96
CA TRP A 113 -2.90 5.90 -6.31
C TRP A 113 -1.86 4.90 -6.83
N LEU A 114 -1.74 3.73 -6.19
CA LEU A 114 -0.81 2.68 -6.64
C LEU A 114 -1.19 2.15 -8.03
N ILE A 115 -2.48 1.97 -8.30
CA ILE A 115 -2.96 1.54 -9.63
C ILE A 115 -2.63 2.60 -10.68
N GLU A 116 -2.93 3.86 -10.39
CA GLU A 116 -2.67 5.01 -11.28
C GLU A 116 -1.18 5.15 -11.61
N ASN A 117 -0.32 4.99 -10.59
CA ASN A 117 1.13 5.13 -10.72
C ASN A 117 1.85 3.81 -11.01
N SER A 118 1.14 2.81 -11.54
CA SER A 118 1.71 1.50 -11.87
C SER A 118 2.62 1.48 -13.10
N GLY A 119 2.66 2.58 -13.87
CA GLY A 119 3.42 2.66 -15.11
C GLY A 119 2.82 1.85 -16.28
N ARG A 120 1.57 1.39 -16.14
CA ARG A 120 0.84 0.64 -17.17
C ARG A 120 0.11 1.59 -18.14
N SER A 121 -0.40 1.04 -19.26
CA SER A 121 -1.27 1.79 -20.17
C SER A 121 -2.56 2.22 -19.48
N LEU A 122 -3.18 3.31 -19.94
CA LEU A 122 -4.44 3.82 -19.41
C LEU A 122 -5.52 2.75 -19.37
N ASP A 123 -5.68 1.97 -20.45
CA ASP A 123 -6.67 0.89 -20.50
C ASP A 123 -6.45 -0.15 -19.40
N SER A 124 -5.18 -0.49 -19.13
CA SER A 124 -4.84 -1.42 -18.04
C SER A 124 -5.12 -0.81 -16.67
N VAL A 125 -4.86 0.48 -16.48
CA VAL A 125 -5.17 1.21 -15.24
C VAL A 125 -6.69 1.22 -15.01
N TYR A 126 -7.50 1.55 -16.03
CA TYR A 126 -8.96 1.53 -15.92
C TYR A 126 -9.50 0.14 -15.60
N LEU A 127 -8.98 -0.89 -16.26
CA LEU A 127 -9.37 -2.27 -15.99
C LEU A 127 -9.06 -2.67 -14.53
N GLU A 128 -7.87 -2.35 -14.03
CA GLU A 128 -7.47 -2.63 -12.65
C GLU A 128 -8.32 -1.86 -11.63
N MET A 129 -8.63 -0.58 -11.92
CA MET A 129 -9.54 0.22 -11.08
C MET A 129 -10.93 -0.41 -11.01
N LYS A 130 -11.51 -0.77 -12.18
CA LYS A 130 -12.81 -1.44 -12.25
C LYS A 130 -12.82 -2.73 -11.44
N ILE A 131 -11.83 -3.60 -11.60
CA ILE A 131 -11.73 -4.84 -10.83
C ILE A 131 -11.68 -4.54 -9.32
N SER A 132 -10.94 -3.51 -8.90
CA SER A 132 -10.85 -3.13 -7.48
C SER A 132 -12.18 -2.61 -6.95
N ILE A 133 -12.89 -1.78 -7.72
CA ILE A 133 -14.22 -1.28 -7.37
C ILE A 133 -15.22 -2.43 -7.27
N ASP A 134 -15.23 -3.33 -8.24
CA ASP A 134 -16.12 -4.50 -8.24
C ASP A 134 -15.86 -5.40 -7.03
N CYS A 135 -14.59 -5.62 -6.64
CA CYS A 135 -14.23 -6.35 -5.42
C CYS A 135 -14.77 -5.65 -4.16
N MET A 136 -14.64 -4.33 -4.06
CA MET A 136 -15.16 -3.57 -2.92
C MET A 136 -16.68 -3.66 -2.83
N ILE A 137 -17.39 -3.49 -3.95
CA ILE A 137 -18.86 -3.61 -4.02
C ILE A 137 -19.30 -5.02 -3.59
N GLN A 138 -18.63 -6.08 -4.07
CA GLN A 138 -18.96 -7.45 -3.68
C GLN A 138 -18.79 -7.70 -2.19
N ASN A 139 -17.76 -7.13 -1.57
CA ASN A 139 -17.51 -7.24 -0.15
C ASN A 139 -18.54 -6.46 0.70
N LEU A 140 -19.05 -5.35 0.18
CA LEU A 140 -19.93 -4.43 0.89
C LEU A 140 -21.44 -4.66 0.63
N LYS A 141 -21.79 -5.51 -0.33
CA LYS A 141 -23.19 -5.70 -0.77
C LYS A 141 -24.18 -6.14 0.32
N SER A 142 -23.68 -6.67 1.42
CA SER A 142 -24.50 -7.09 2.56
C SER A 142 -24.88 -5.94 3.52
N ASP A 143 -24.23 -4.78 3.41
CA ASP A 143 -24.46 -3.59 4.23
C ASP A 143 -24.62 -2.36 3.32
N GLU A 144 -25.89 -2.04 2.99
CA GLU A 144 -26.24 -0.92 2.11
C GLU A 144 -25.75 0.44 2.65
N LYS A 145 -25.79 0.63 3.98
CA LYS A 145 -25.33 1.87 4.59
C LYS A 145 -23.83 2.06 4.38
N LYS A 146 -23.06 1.01 4.60
CA LYS A 146 -21.61 1.03 4.44
C LYS A 146 -21.20 1.11 2.98
N LEU A 147 -21.94 0.44 2.10
CA LEU A 147 -21.77 0.55 0.67
C LEU A 147 -21.95 2.01 0.20
N ASN A 148 -22.98 2.70 0.66
CA ASN A 148 -23.22 4.11 0.34
C ASN A 148 -22.14 5.03 0.91
N GLU A 149 -21.68 4.79 2.15
CA GLU A 149 -20.62 5.56 2.78
C GLU A 149 -19.32 5.46 1.99
N ILE A 150 -18.87 4.23 1.71
CA ILE A 150 -17.62 3.97 0.99
C ILE A 150 -17.74 4.38 -0.48
N GLY A 151 -18.90 4.17 -1.11
CA GLY A 151 -19.17 4.63 -2.47
C GLY A 151 -19.04 6.15 -2.61
N ASN A 152 -19.58 6.92 -1.67
CA ASN A 152 -19.44 8.37 -1.65
C ASN A 152 -17.99 8.83 -1.44
N GLN A 153 -17.23 8.12 -0.60
CA GLN A 153 -15.81 8.43 -0.41
C GLN A 153 -14.99 8.12 -1.67
N LEU A 154 -15.26 6.96 -2.28
CA LEU A 154 -14.63 6.55 -3.52
C LEU A 154 -14.93 7.52 -4.67
N PHE A 155 -16.19 7.95 -4.81
CA PHE A 155 -16.59 8.93 -5.82
C PHE A 155 -15.78 10.22 -5.66
N LYS A 156 -15.73 10.79 -4.45
CA LYS A 156 -14.93 11.99 -4.16
C LYS A 156 -13.45 11.82 -4.45
N LEU A 157 -12.91 10.63 -4.23
CA LEU A 157 -11.51 10.32 -4.50
C LEU A 157 -11.26 10.28 -6.01
N LEU A 158 -12.11 9.60 -6.77
CA LEU A 158 -11.99 9.49 -8.23
C LEU A 158 -12.24 10.84 -8.94
N GLU A 159 -13.12 11.69 -8.40
CA GLU A 159 -13.32 13.06 -8.90
C GLU A 159 -12.05 13.91 -8.84
N ARG A 160 -11.21 13.69 -7.83
CA ARG A 160 -9.94 14.40 -7.68
C ARG A 160 -8.84 13.86 -8.60
N SER A 161 -8.93 12.61 -9.00
CA SER A 161 -8.01 12.03 -9.96
C SER A 161 -8.43 12.43 -11.37
N SER A 162 -7.46 12.88 -12.19
CA SER A 162 -7.71 13.29 -13.59
C SER A 162 -8.28 12.17 -14.48
N LEU A 163 -8.46 10.99 -13.94
CA LEU A 163 -8.98 9.79 -14.63
C LEU A 163 -10.52 9.77 -14.71
N PHE A 164 -11.20 10.54 -13.87
CA PHE A 164 -12.68 10.57 -13.91
C PHE A 164 -13.23 11.26 -15.18
N ALA A 165 -12.50 12.22 -15.73
CA ALA A 165 -12.89 12.96 -16.93
C ALA A 165 -12.85 12.11 -18.24
N ALA A 166 -12.34 10.90 -18.19
CA ALA A 166 -12.22 9.99 -19.35
C ALA A 166 -13.25 8.84 -19.32
N SER A 167 -14.18 8.80 -18.38
CA SER A 167 -15.17 7.74 -18.20
C SER A 167 -16.60 8.16 -18.64
N GLU A 168 -16.75 9.36 -19.25
CA GLU A 168 -17.93 9.74 -20.03
C GLU A 168 -17.76 9.33 -21.50
#